data_533331c63349b34134fcc30e93ea9025
#
_entry.id   533331c63349b34134fcc30e93ea9025
#
_cell.length_a   1.000
_cell.length_b   1.000
_cell.length_c   1.000
_cell.angle_alpha   90.00
_cell.angle_beta   90.00
_cell.angle_gamma   90.00
#
_symmetry.space_group_name_H-M   'P 1'
#
loop_
_entity.id
_entity.type
_entity.pdbx_description
1 polymer ?
#
loop_
_entity_poly.entity_id
_entity_poly.type
_entity_poly.pdbx_seq_one_letter_code
_entity_poly.pdbx_strand_id
1 'polypeptide(L)'
;MRRPVSVAPPKGKLGVLTPGMGAVSTTFMAGVELVRRGQAVPVGSLTQMGTIRLGKRTDARTPKIKDFVQLAKLDDLVFGGWDVFSDNAFQAATKAGVLDAKDLSKAEKFLKGISPMKAVFDQDYVKNLQGPNVKKGKTKMDLAEQLREDIRNFKKKNKLDRLVMVWCGSTEVFLKPQDVHKDLASFEKAMKANHPAIAPSMLYAYAAISEGVPFANGAPNLTVDIPALEDYAKTKNVPIGGKDFKTGQTLMKTVLAPGFKARMLGLNGWFSTNILGNRDGEVLDDPGSFKT
;
A
#
# COMPACT_ATOMS: atom_id res chain seq x y z
N MET A 1 10.47 3.39 32.40
CA MET A 1 10.92 3.57 31.00
C MET A 1 11.03 2.22 30.32
N ARG A 2 10.39 2.02 29.16
CA ARG A 2 10.64 0.81 28.35
C ARG A 2 12.08 0.89 27.81
N ARG A 3 12.84 -0.21 27.89
CA ARG A 3 14.17 -0.26 27.26
C ARG A 3 14.04 -0.06 25.76
N PRO A 4 14.93 0.70 25.10
CA PRO A 4 14.92 0.79 23.65
C PRO A 4 15.08 -0.61 23.03
N VAL A 5 14.23 -0.91 22.05
CA VAL A 5 14.34 -2.17 21.30
C VAL A 5 15.53 -2.03 20.36
N SER A 6 16.46 -2.97 20.43
CA SER A 6 17.56 -3.04 19.46
C SER A 6 16.99 -3.48 18.12
N VAL A 7 17.10 -2.65 17.10
CA VAL A 7 16.69 -2.95 15.72
C VAL A 7 17.92 -3.43 14.96
N ALA A 8 17.86 -4.67 14.47
CA ALA A 8 18.94 -5.21 13.65
C ALA A 8 19.02 -4.46 12.30
N PRO A 9 20.25 -4.27 11.74
CA PRO A 9 20.42 -3.72 10.42
C PRO A 9 19.63 -4.53 9.38
N PRO A 10 18.99 -3.86 8.39
CA PRO A 10 18.31 -4.56 7.31
C PRO A 10 19.34 -5.33 6.48
N LYS A 11 19.12 -6.63 6.33
CA LYS A 11 19.99 -7.49 5.51
C LYS A 11 19.23 -7.92 4.25
N GLY A 12 19.96 -8.01 3.14
CA GLY A 12 19.47 -8.55 1.88
C GLY A 12 18.35 -7.73 1.23
N LYS A 13 17.69 -8.34 0.25
CA LYS A 13 16.69 -7.69 -0.58
C LYS A 13 15.31 -7.64 0.09
N LEU A 14 14.62 -6.52 -0.10
CA LEU A 14 13.24 -6.30 0.32
C LEU A 14 12.30 -6.29 -0.88
N GLY A 15 11.39 -7.25 -0.95
CA GLY A 15 10.30 -7.21 -1.93
C GLY A 15 9.17 -6.31 -1.48
N VAL A 16 8.72 -5.46 -2.37
CA VAL A 16 7.54 -4.60 -2.20
C VAL A 16 6.45 -5.11 -3.12
N LEU A 17 5.40 -5.67 -2.53
CA LEU A 17 4.24 -6.21 -3.25
C LEU A 17 3.09 -5.20 -3.21
N THR A 18 2.54 -4.88 -4.37
CA THR A 18 1.44 -3.93 -4.49
C THR A 18 0.24 -4.56 -5.18
N PRO A 19 -0.80 -4.94 -4.44
CA PRO A 19 -2.12 -5.12 -5.04
C PRO A 19 -2.59 -3.78 -5.61
N GLY A 20 -2.91 -3.76 -6.93
CA GLY A 20 -3.16 -2.54 -7.70
C GLY A 20 -1.87 -1.92 -8.25
N MET A 21 -1.49 -2.32 -9.47
CA MET A 21 -0.31 -1.79 -10.16
C MET A 21 -0.66 -0.61 -11.09
N GLY A 22 -1.57 0.24 -10.64
CA GLY A 22 -1.98 1.47 -11.34
C GLY A 22 -1.05 2.67 -11.09
N ALA A 23 -1.63 3.88 -11.07
CA ALA A 23 -0.91 5.15 -10.98
C ALA A 23 0.01 5.25 -9.76
N VAL A 24 -0.48 4.93 -8.58
CA VAL A 24 0.30 5.06 -7.33
C VAL A 24 1.52 4.14 -7.37
N SER A 25 1.32 2.86 -7.66
CA SER A 25 2.39 1.87 -7.68
C SER A 25 3.45 2.18 -8.72
N THR A 26 3.04 2.47 -9.95
CA THR A 26 3.99 2.72 -11.05
C THR A 26 4.74 4.03 -10.87
N THR A 27 4.11 5.06 -10.29
CA THR A 27 4.76 6.34 -10.02
C THR A 27 5.86 6.19 -8.98
N PHE A 28 5.62 5.50 -7.86
CA PHE A 28 6.69 5.35 -6.87
C PHE A 28 7.79 4.37 -7.33
N MET A 29 7.45 3.32 -8.11
CA MET A 29 8.44 2.43 -8.71
C MET A 29 9.39 3.19 -9.64
N ALA A 30 8.84 4.02 -10.53
CA ALA A 30 9.62 4.90 -11.40
C ALA A 30 10.49 5.88 -10.58
N GLY A 31 9.90 6.53 -9.58
CA GLY A 31 10.59 7.46 -8.71
C GLY A 31 11.79 6.83 -8.00
N VAL A 32 11.62 5.63 -7.43
CA VAL A 32 12.72 4.89 -6.80
C VAL A 32 13.81 4.57 -7.80
N GLU A 33 13.48 4.13 -9.01
CA GLU A 33 14.46 3.80 -10.06
C GLU A 33 15.24 5.02 -10.51
N LEU A 34 14.57 6.17 -10.71
CA LEU A 34 15.25 7.40 -11.08
C LEU A 34 16.20 7.91 -9.97
N VAL A 35 15.81 7.75 -8.72
CA VAL A 35 16.67 8.08 -7.56
C VAL A 35 17.88 7.16 -7.50
N ARG A 36 17.71 5.86 -7.70
CA ARG A 36 18.83 4.89 -7.79
C ARG A 36 19.88 5.29 -8.83
N ARG A 37 19.43 5.81 -9.97
CA ARG A 37 20.29 6.26 -11.06
C ARG A 37 20.84 7.68 -10.88
N GLY A 38 20.55 8.35 -9.78
CA GLY A 38 20.93 9.74 -9.57
C GLY A 38 20.27 10.74 -10.52
N GLN A 39 19.15 10.34 -11.15
CA GLN A 39 18.39 11.15 -12.11
C GLN A 39 17.22 11.91 -11.47
N ALA A 40 16.91 11.62 -10.21
CA ALA A 40 15.91 12.31 -9.40
C ALA A 40 16.35 12.40 -7.94
N VAL A 41 15.73 13.34 -7.22
CA VAL A 41 15.91 13.52 -5.78
C VAL A 41 14.61 13.10 -5.08
N PRO A 42 14.67 12.29 -4.00
CA PRO A 42 13.46 11.78 -3.34
C PRO A 42 12.81 12.83 -2.43
N VAL A 43 12.47 14.01 -2.98
CA VAL A 43 11.95 15.18 -2.23
C VAL A 43 10.70 14.88 -1.42
N GLY A 44 9.83 13.97 -1.88
CA GLY A 44 8.64 13.55 -1.15
C GLY A 44 8.89 12.56 -0.01
N SER A 45 10.12 12.05 0.14
CA SER A 45 10.45 11.06 1.16
C SER A 45 11.10 11.67 2.39
N LEU A 46 10.33 11.82 3.46
CA LEU A 46 10.84 12.32 4.74
C LEU A 46 12.03 11.48 5.24
N THR A 47 11.95 10.17 5.14
CA THR A 47 13.01 9.27 5.64
C THR A 47 14.31 9.38 4.84
N GLN A 48 14.26 9.75 3.56
CA GLN A 48 15.42 9.92 2.70
C GLN A 48 16.02 11.33 2.78
N MET A 49 15.18 12.35 2.92
CA MET A 49 15.59 13.76 2.83
C MET A 49 15.60 14.49 4.16
N GLY A 50 14.70 14.11 5.06
CA GLY A 50 14.55 14.77 6.35
C GLY A 50 15.73 14.53 7.29
N THR A 51 15.88 15.44 8.25
CA THR A 51 16.89 15.35 9.32
C THR A 51 16.19 15.22 10.67
N ILE A 52 16.89 14.63 11.64
CA ILE A 52 16.45 14.57 13.03
C ILE A 52 17.49 15.27 13.91
N ARG A 53 17.03 16.22 14.74
CA ARG A 53 17.93 16.88 15.67
C ARG A 53 18.12 16.03 16.93
N LEU A 54 19.36 15.74 17.24
CA LEU A 54 19.77 15.04 18.44
C LEU A 54 20.38 16.01 19.45
N GLY A 55 19.76 16.13 20.63
CA GLY A 55 20.24 17.03 21.68
C GLY A 55 19.81 18.48 21.52
N LYS A 56 20.59 19.40 22.09
CA LYS A 56 20.33 20.85 22.04
C LYS A 56 20.62 21.39 20.63
N ARG A 57 20.02 22.54 20.32
CA ARG A 57 20.28 23.25 19.05
C ARG A 57 21.76 23.61 18.87
N THR A 58 22.42 23.97 19.98
CA THR A 58 23.84 24.31 19.99
C THR A 58 24.79 23.14 19.70
N ASP A 59 24.32 21.90 19.87
CA ASP A 59 25.14 20.71 19.61
C ASP A 59 25.32 20.43 18.09
N ALA A 60 24.56 21.14 17.24
CA ALA A 60 24.57 21.05 15.78
C ALA A 60 24.49 19.61 15.22
N ARG A 61 23.89 18.68 15.98
CA ARG A 61 23.76 17.26 15.60
C ARG A 61 22.43 17.02 14.90
N THR A 62 22.45 17.06 13.58
CA THR A 62 21.26 16.91 12.71
C THR A 62 21.50 15.91 11.57
N PRO A 63 21.71 14.60 11.89
CA PRO A 63 21.88 13.59 10.85
C PRO A 63 20.58 13.43 10.04
N LYS A 64 20.70 12.91 8.81
CA LYS A 64 19.53 12.48 8.03
C LYS A 64 18.85 11.30 8.72
N ILE A 65 17.53 11.22 8.59
CA ILE A 65 16.75 10.11 9.17
C ILE A 65 17.26 8.76 8.69
N LYS A 66 17.56 8.62 7.40
CA LYS A 66 18.12 7.38 6.82
C LYS A 66 19.47 6.95 7.39
N ASP A 67 20.25 7.89 7.92
CA ASP A 67 21.55 7.61 8.52
C ASP A 67 21.44 7.28 10.01
N PHE A 68 20.31 7.65 10.63
CA PHE A 68 20.00 7.42 12.05
C PHE A 68 19.14 6.16 12.27
N VAL A 69 18.21 5.88 11.37
CA VAL A 69 17.29 4.73 11.44
C VAL A 69 17.73 3.65 10.44
N GLN A 70 17.71 2.41 10.88
CA GLN A 70 18.06 1.25 10.07
C GLN A 70 16.98 1.00 8.99
N LEU A 71 17.14 1.56 7.81
CA LEU A 71 16.24 1.40 6.67
C LEU A 71 16.84 0.48 5.60
N ALA A 72 15.98 -0.20 4.82
CA ALA A 72 16.41 -0.87 3.61
C ALA A 72 16.96 0.16 2.60
N LYS A 73 18.06 -0.18 1.93
CA LYS A 73 18.60 0.67 0.85
C LYS A 73 17.64 0.64 -0.34
N LEU A 74 17.55 1.75 -1.07
CA LEU A 74 16.70 1.80 -2.26
C LEU A 74 17.14 0.75 -3.30
N ASP A 75 18.43 0.47 -3.44
CA ASP A 75 18.98 -0.53 -4.35
C ASP A 75 18.57 -1.97 -4.02
N ASP A 76 18.20 -2.23 -2.76
CA ASP A 76 17.77 -3.56 -2.31
C ASP A 76 16.26 -3.81 -2.48
N LEU A 77 15.50 -2.83 -3.00
CA LEU A 77 14.06 -2.98 -3.23
C LEU A 77 13.78 -3.74 -4.54
N VAL A 78 12.87 -4.69 -4.48
CA VAL A 78 12.37 -5.43 -5.65
C VAL A 78 10.86 -5.31 -5.69
N PHE A 79 10.29 -4.89 -6.82
CA PHE A 79 8.87 -4.61 -6.95
C PHE A 79 8.13 -5.73 -7.68
N GLY A 80 6.90 -5.96 -7.27
CA GLY A 80 5.92 -6.82 -7.90
C GLY A 80 4.54 -6.52 -7.38
N GLY A 81 3.53 -7.18 -7.92
CA GLY A 81 2.16 -6.97 -7.47
C GLY A 81 1.15 -7.69 -8.32
N TRP A 82 -0.10 -7.36 -8.11
CA TRP A 82 -1.24 -7.91 -8.83
C TRP A 82 -2.06 -6.78 -9.44
N ASP A 83 -2.61 -7.03 -10.61
CA ASP A 83 -3.56 -6.12 -11.21
C ASP A 83 -4.62 -6.89 -12.02
N VAL A 84 -5.80 -6.30 -12.15
CA VAL A 84 -6.90 -6.82 -12.99
C VAL A 84 -6.61 -6.68 -14.49
N PHE A 85 -5.65 -5.84 -14.85
CA PHE A 85 -5.12 -5.69 -16.20
C PHE A 85 -3.76 -6.39 -16.32
N SER A 86 -3.45 -6.90 -17.51
CA SER A 86 -2.17 -7.56 -17.79
C SER A 86 -1.06 -6.61 -18.25
N ASP A 87 -1.32 -5.32 -18.25
CA ASP A 87 -0.36 -4.29 -18.62
C ASP A 87 0.88 -4.37 -17.71
N ASN A 88 2.08 -4.34 -18.29
CA ASN A 88 3.28 -4.19 -17.49
C ASN A 88 3.33 -2.77 -16.87
N ALA A 89 4.24 -2.56 -15.90
CA ALA A 89 4.28 -1.29 -15.16
C ALA A 89 4.54 -0.07 -16.06
N PHE A 90 5.21 -0.23 -17.20
CA PHE A 90 5.41 0.86 -18.16
C PHE A 90 4.09 1.21 -18.88
N GLN A 91 3.38 0.21 -19.37
CA GLN A 91 2.08 0.41 -20.02
C GLN A 91 1.05 1.02 -19.06
N ALA A 92 1.02 0.51 -17.82
CA ALA A 92 0.15 1.04 -16.77
C ALA A 92 0.50 2.51 -16.42
N ALA A 93 1.78 2.83 -16.27
CA ALA A 93 2.23 4.21 -16.04
C ALA A 93 1.90 5.16 -17.18
N THR A 94 2.04 4.68 -18.43
CA THR A 94 1.67 5.46 -19.62
C THR A 94 0.18 5.77 -19.65
N LYS A 95 -0.67 4.78 -19.38
CA LYS A 95 -2.13 4.95 -19.32
C LYS A 95 -2.56 5.84 -18.15
N ALA A 96 -1.87 5.76 -17.03
CA ALA A 96 -2.14 6.57 -15.86
C ALA A 96 -1.91 8.08 -16.08
N GLY A 97 -0.97 8.44 -16.96
CA GLY A 97 -0.70 9.83 -17.32
C GLY A 97 -0.18 10.71 -16.17
N VAL A 98 0.36 10.13 -15.09
CA VAL A 98 0.89 10.87 -13.91
C VAL A 98 2.32 11.34 -14.15
N LEU A 99 3.15 10.48 -14.73
CA LEU A 99 4.55 10.79 -15.03
C LEU A 99 4.65 11.55 -16.35
N ASP A 100 5.52 12.55 -16.40
CA ASP A 100 5.84 13.20 -17.67
C ASP A 100 6.60 12.24 -18.61
N ALA A 101 6.56 12.54 -19.92
CA ALA A 101 7.14 11.69 -20.95
C ALA A 101 8.65 11.50 -20.76
N LYS A 102 9.35 12.51 -20.23
CA LYS A 102 10.80 12.47 -20.01
C LYS A 102 11.17 11.49 -18.90
N ASP A 103 10.47 11.52 -17.77
CA ASP A 103 10.75 10.65 -16.65
C ASP A 103 10.25 9.23 -16.91
N LEU A 104 9.12 9.10 -17.60
CA LEU A 104 8.61 7.81 -18.06
C LEU A 104 9.60 7.11 -19.00
N SER A 105 10.18 7.84 -19.97
CA SER A 105 11.18 7.31 -20.90
C SER A 105 12.44 6.82 -20.16
N LYS A 106 12.94 7.57 -19.17
CA LYS A 106 14.10 7.16 -18.38
C LYS A 106 13.84 5.86 -17.59
N ALA A 107 12.63 5.67 -17.07
CA ALA A 107 12.24 4.50 -16.29
C ALA A 107 11.77 3.30 -17.16
N GLU A 108 11.61 3.48 -18.48
CA GLU A 108 10.97 2.53 -19.40
C GLU A 108 11.49 1.10 -19.27
N LYS A 109 12.82 0.91 -19.41
CA LYS A 109 13.43 -0.42 -19.37
C LYS A 109 13.14 -1.15 -18.05
N PHE A 110 13.19 -0.42 -16.95
CA PHE A 110 12.91 -0.97 -15.62
C PHE A 110 11.44 -1.34 -15.47
N LEU A 111 10.53 -0.44 -15.80
CA LEU A 111 9.09 -0.65 -15.68
C LEU A 111 8.58 -1.75 -16.62
N LYS A 112 9.11 -1.88 -17.84
CA LYS A 112 8.78 -3.00 -18.76
C LYS A 112 9.13 -4.37 -18.18
N GLY A 113 10.12 -4.44 -17.28
CA GLY A 113 10.50 -5.68 -16.60
C GLY A 113 9.54 -6.12 -15.48
N ILE A 114 8.54 -5.31 -15.12
CA ILE A 114 7.61 -5.59 -14.02
C ILE A 114 6.23 -5.83 -14.61
N SER A 115 5.78 -7.09 -14.56
CA SER A 115 4.43 -7.50 -15.00
C SER A 115 3.59 -7.94 -13.82
N PRO A 116 2.30 -7.62 -13.77
CA PRO A 116 1.43 -8.01 -12.68
C PRO A 116 1.12 -9.51 -12.70
N MET A 117 0.97 -10.07 -11.51
CA MET A 117 0.32 -11.36 -11.30
C MET A 117 -1.20 -11.20 -11.45
N LYS A 118 -1.93 -12.29 -11.68
CA LYS A 118 -3.39 -12.27 -11.74
C LYS A 118 -3.97 -11.85 -10.39
N ALA A 119 -4.83 -10.85 -10.39
CA ALA A 119 -5.45 -10.32 -9.18
C ALA A 119 -6.54 -11.24 -8.62
N VAL A 120 -6.74 -11.20 -7.31
CA VAL A 120 -8.01 -11.54 -6.70
C VAL A 120 -8.88 -10.29 -6.77
N PHE A 121 -10.01 -10.40 -7.42
CA PHE A 121 -10.90 -9.29 -7.70
C PHE A 121 -12.35 -9.79 -7.76
N ASP A 122 -13.26 -8.96 -7.30
CA ASP A 122 -14.69 -9.22 -7.37
C ASP A 122 -15.39 -7.90 -7.68
N GLN A 123 -16.13 -7.88 -8.78
CA GLN A 123 -16.78 -6.67 -9.30
C GLN A 123 -17.87 -6.13 -8.36
N ASP A 124 -18.44 -6.97 -7.49
CA ASP A 124 -19.44 -6.51 -6.51
C ASP A 124 -18.86 -5.51 -5.51
N TYR A 125 -17.51 -5.51 -5.33
CA TYR A 125 -16.83 -4.58 -4.44
C TYR A 125 -16.26 -3.36 -5.16
N VAL A 126 -16.04 -3.40 -6.46
CA VAL A 126 -15.60 -2.28 -7.29
C VAL A 126 -16.35 -2.32 -8.61
N LYS A 127 -17.60 -1.84 -8.59
CA LYS A 127 -18.58 -2.08 -9.66
C LYS A 127 -18.17 -1.54 -11.02
N ASN A 128 -17.53 -0.38 -11.06
CA ASN A 128 -17.15 0.30 -12.30
C ASN A 128 -15.76 -0.12 -12.83
N LEU A 129 -15.14 -1.13 -12.22
CA LEU A 129 -13.86 -1.66 -12.66
C LEU A 129 -14.02 -3.10 -13.18
N GLN A 130 -13.44 -3.39 -14.33
CA GLN A 130 -13.41 -4.74 -14.89
C GLN A 130 -12.10 -4.98 -15.64
N GLY A 131 -11.51 -6.17 -15.47
CA GLY A 131 -10.31 -6.56 -16.19
C GLY A 131 -10.19 -8.08 -16.33
N PRO A 132 -9.47 -8.57 -17.34
CA PRO A 132 -9.39 -10.00 -17.65
C PRO A 132 -8.35 -10.77 -16.82
N ASN A 133 -7.43 -10.06 -16.15
CA ASN A 133 -6.30 -10.69 -15.46
C ASN A 133 -6.65 -11.05 -14.00
N VAL A 134 -7.66 -11.91 -13.85
CA VAL A 134 -8.25 -12.27 -12.54
C VAL A 134 -8.04 -13.75 -12.25
N LYS A 135 -7.78 -14.07 -10.98
CA LYS A 135 -7.72 -15.45 -10.48
C LYS A 135 -9.12 -16.05 -10.41
N LYS A 136 -9.17 -17.36 -10.61
CA LYS A 136 -10.40 -18.15 -10.43
C LYS A 136 -10.21 -19.12 -9.27
N GLY A 137 -11.22 -19.24 -8.43
CA GLY A 137 -11.27 -20.17 -7.30
C GLY A 137 -12.71 -20.54 -6.98
N LYS A 138 -12.93 -21.69 -6.34
CA LYS A 138 -14.26 -22.13 -5.89
C LYS A 138 -14.73 -21.31 -4.67
N THR A 139 -13.79 -20.95 -3.81
CA THR A 139 -14.03 -20.21 -2.58
C THR A 139 -13.05 -19.04 -2.42
N LYS A 140 -13.40 -18.08 -1.57
CA LYS A 140 -12.50 -17.00 -1.16
C LYS A 140 -11.26 -17.55 -0.44
N MET A 141 -11.38 -18.70 0.23
CA MET A 141 -10.23 -19.39 0.82
C MET A 141 -9.28 -19.91 -0.27
N ASP A 142 -9.80 -20.52 -1.35
CA ASP A 142 -8.95 -20.96 -2.47
C ASP A 142 -8.20 -19.78 -3.12
N LEU A 143 -8.85 -18.63 -3.21
CA LEU A 143 -8.23 -17.41 -3.73
C LEU A 143 -7.14 -16.89 -2.80
N ALA A 144 -7.36 -16.94 -1.48
CA ALA A 144 -6.36 -16.56 -0.49
C ALA A 144 -5.14 -17.51 -0.53
N GLU A 145 -5.33 -18.80 -0.70
CA GLU A 145 -4.22 -19.76 -0.86
C GLU A 145 -3.41 -19.50 -2.15
N GLN A 146 -4.06 -19.17 -3.25
CA GLN A 146 -3.37 -18.76 -4.48
C GLN A 146 -2.54 -17.48 -4.29
N LEU A 147 -3.01 -16.51 -3.48
CA LEU A 147 -2.22 -15.32 -3.13
C LEU A 147 -1.00 -15.70 -2.28
N ARG A 148 -1.16 -16.60 -1.32
CA ARG A 148 -0.05 -17.11 -0.50
C ARG A 148 1.01 -17.80 -1.36
N GLU A 149 0.59 -18.60 -2.34
CA GLU A 149 1.49 -19.23 -3.29
C GLU A 149 2.26 -18.19 -4.12
N ASP A 150 1.57 -17.16 -4.63
CA ASP A 150 2.22 -16.06 -5.36
C ASP A 150 3.28 -15.36 -4.51
N ILE A 151 2.98 -15.07 -3.24
CA ILE A 151 3.93 -14.44 -2.30
C ILE A 151 5.17 -15.30 -2.14
N ARG A 152 5.01 -16.60 -1.89
CA ARG A 152 6.12 -17.54 -1.75
C ARG A 152 6.96 -17.66 -3.02
N ASN A 153 6.29 -17.75 -4.18
CA ASN A 153 6.95 -17.84 -5.48
C ASN A 153 7.71 -16.55 -5.82
N PHE A 154 7.12 -15.38 -5.56
CA PHE A 154 7.79 -14.10 -5.75
C PHE A 154 9.04 -13.99 -4.87
N LYS A 155 8.95 -14.35 -3.59
CA LYS A 155 10.06 -14.37 -2.65
C LYS A 155 11.19 -15.26 -3.15
N LYS A 156 10.88 -16.51 -3.53
CA LYS A 156 11.84 -17.51 -4.01
C LYS A 156 12.51 -17.09 -5.32
N LYS A 157 11.70 -16.71 -6.32
CA LYS A 157 12.18 -16.31 -7.66
C LYS A 157 13.18 -15.16 -7.60
N ASN A 158 12.93 -14.18 -6.74
CA ASN A 158 13.75 -12.97 -6.63
C ASN A 158 14.82 -13.07 -5.53
N LYS A 159 14.92 -14.20 -4.83
CA LYS A 159 15.86 -14.44 -3.72
C LYS A 159 15.77 -13.32 -2.66
N LEU A 160 14.54 -13.09 -2.16
CA LEU A 160 14.24 -12.01 -1.23
C LEU A 160 14.35 -12.50 0.22
N ASP A 161 14.95 -11.68 1.06
CA ASP A 161 15.04 -11.96 2.50
C ASP A 161 13.75 -11.56 3.22
N ARG A 162 13.16 -10.45 2.81
CA ARG A 162 11.98 -9.83 3.43
C ARG A 162 10.99 -9.37 2.37
N LEU A 163 9.75 -9.25 2.80
CA LEU A 163 8.65 -8.71 2.00
C LEU A 163 7.86 -7.67 2.80
N VAL A 164 7.21 -6.77 2.10
CA VAL A 164 6.14 -5.91 2.59
C VAL A 164 5.06 -5.81 1.51
N MET A 165 3.81 -5.79 1.93
CA MET A 165 2.68 -5.58 1.03
C MET A 165 2.01 -4.23 1.32
N VAL A 166 1.76 -3.46 0.27
CA VAL A 166 1.09 -2.16 0.36
C VAL A 166 -0.09 -2.18 -0.60
N TRP A 167 -1.30 -2.09 -0.06
CA TRP A 167 -2.51 -2.00 -0.89
C TRP A 167 -2.55 -0.66 -1.61
N CYS A 168 -2.51 -0.72 -2.93
CA CYS A 168 -2.63 0.41 -3.85
C CYS A 168 -3.79 0.24 -4.83
N GLY A 169 -4.65 -0.76 -4.58
CA GLY A 169 -5.84 -1.02 -5.38
C GLY A 169 -6.95 0.01 -5.15
N SER A 170 -7.96 -0.04 -5.99
CA SER A 170 -9.12 0.84 -5.95
C SER A 170 -9.89 0.74 -4.64
N THR A 171 -10.62 1.81 -4.33
CA THR A 171 -11.54 1.86 -3.19
C THR A 171 -12.68 0.86 -3.39
N GLU A 172 -12.82 -0.05 -2.44
CA GLU A 172 -13.93 -1.02 -2.39
C GLU A 172 -15.19 -0.37 -1.81
N VAL A 173 -16.35 -0.96 -2.07
CA VAL A 173 -17.62 -0.53 -1.48
C VAL A 173 -17.56 -0.53 0.04
N PHE A 174 -18.31 0.38 0.66
CA PHE A 174 -18.39 0.51 2.11
C PHE A 174 -18.96 -0.76 2.76
N LEU A 175 -18.19 -1.34 3.67
CA LEU A 175 -18.59 -2.47 4.50
C LEU A 175 -18.61 -2.06 5.97
N LYS A 176 -19.63 -2.51 6.70
CA LYS A 176 -19.63 -2.44 8.16
C LYS A 176 -19.05 -3.73 8.75
N PRO A 177 -18.32 -3.67 9.89
CA PRO A 177 -17.96 -4.87 10.62
C PRO A 177 -19.19 -5.74 10.94
N GLN A 178 -19.05 -7.06 10.82
CA GLN A 178 -20.09 -8.07 11.06
C GLN A 178 -19.50 -9.21 11.90
N ASP A 179 -20.34 -10.14 12.36
CA ASP A 179 -19.91 -11.27 13.19
C ASP A 179 -18.82 -12.13 12.55
N VAL A 180 -18.76 -12.19 11.23
CA VAL A 180 -17.71 -12.91 10.49
C VAL A 180 -16.32 -12.30 10.66
N HIS A 181 -16.21 -11.07 11.16
CA HIS A 181 -14.97 -10.34 11.40
C HIS A 181 -14.48 -10.40 12.84
N LYS A 182 -15.20 -11.06 13.74
CA LYS A 182 -14.93 -11.03 15.19
C LYS A 182 -13.69 -11.82 15.61
N ASP A 183 -13.40 -12.92 14.91
CA ASP A 183 -12.28 -13.82 15.20
C ASP A 183 -11.83 -14.56 13.93
N LEU A 184 -10.63 -15.11 13.95
CA LEU A 184 -10.03 -15.80 12.82
C LEU A 184 -10.84 -17.00 12.33
N ALA A 185 -11.42 -17.79 13.26
CA ALA A 185 -12.17 -18.99 12.90
C ALA A 185 -13.46 -18.63 12.15
N SER A 186 -14.17 -17.58 12.60
CA SER A 186 -15.35 -17.05 11.94
C SER A 186 -15.02 -16.47 10.57
N PHE A 187 -13.90 -15.76 10.46
CA PHE A 187 -13.39 -15.19 9.21
C PHE A 187 -13.03 -16.28 8.18
N GLU A 188 -12.29 -17.31 8.59
CA GLU A 188 -11.94 -18.43 7.70
C GLU A 188 -13.15 -19.25 7.26
N LYS A 189 -14.12 -19.46 8.18
CA LYS A 189 -15.40 -20.08 7.83
C LYS A 189 -16.16 -19.26 6.79
N ALA A 190 -16.17 -17.94 6.95
CA ALA A 190 -16.80 -17.03 5.99
C ALA A 190 -16.09 -17.04 4.62
N MET A 191 -14.76 -17.12 4.57
CA MET A 191 -14.02 -17.30 3.31
C MET A 191 -14.41 -18.59 2.59
N LYS A 192 -14.51 -19.70 3.32
CA LYS A 192 -14.94 -21.00 2.76
C LYS A 192 -16.36 -20.99 2.24
N ALA A 193 -17.22 -20.18 2.85
CA ALA A 193 -18.63 -20.02 2.47
C ALA A 193 -18.87 -18.91 1.43
N ASN A 194 -17.86 -18.26 0.92
CA ASN A 194 -17.95 -17.12 -0.01
C ASN A 194 -18.80 -15.94 0.53
N HIS A 195 -18.74 -15.71 1.84
CA HIS A 195 -19.56 -14.70 2.50
C HIS A 195 -19.33 -13.29 1.92
N PRO A 196 -20.40 -12.50 1.63
CA PRO A 196 -20.27 -11.21 0.97
C PRO A 196 -19.62 -10.11 1.84
N ALA A 197 -19.47 -10.30 3.14
CA ALA A 197 -18.74 -9.35 3.98
C ALA A 197 -17.21 -9.52 3.93
N ILE A 198 -16.70 -10.50 3.19
CA ILE A 198 -15.25 -10.71 3.01
C ILE A 198 -14.83 -10.10 1.68
N ALA A 199 -14.24 -8.92 1.73
CA ALA A 199 -13.77 -8.17 0.56
C ALA A 199 -12.43 -8.71 0.01
N PRO A 200 -12.11 -8.47 -1.28
CA PRO A 200 -10.83 -8.83 -1.87
C PRO A 200 -9.62 -8.31 -1.10
N SER A 201 -9.62 -7.05 -0.65
CA SER A 201 -8.52 -6.49 0.14
C SER A 201 -8.24 -7.26 1.44
N MET A 202 -9.28 -7.82 2.07
CA MET A 202 -9.13 -8.67 3.26
C MET A 202 -8.41 -9.99 2.95
N LEU A 203 -8.61 -10.55 1.73
CA LEU A 203 -7.94 -11.78 1.30
C LEU A 203 -6.43 -11.53 1.10
N TYR A 204 -6.05 -10.40 0.54
CA TYR A 204 -4.64 -10.00 0.44
C TYR A 204 -4.00 -9.80 1.80
N ALA A 205 -4.69 -9.13 2.72
CA ALA A 205 -4.22 -8.93 4.08
C ALA A 205 -4.05 -10.27 4.83
N TYR A 206 -5.05 -11.16 4.74
CA TYR A 206 -4.97 -12.50 5.31
C TYR A 206 -3.79 -13.30 4.75
N ALA A 207 -3.62 -13.30 3.42
CA ALA A 207 -2.51 -14.00 2.76
C ALA A 207 -1.15 -13.43 3.18
N ALA A 208 -1.00 -12.11 3.25
CA ALA A 208 0.22 -11.46 3.71
C ALA A 208 0.56 -11.84 5.15
N ILE A 209 -0.38 -11.70 6.08
CA ILE A 209 -0.21 -12.06 7.50
C ILE A 209 0.14 -13.53 7.64
N SER A 210 -0.53 -14.43 6.89
CA SER A 210 -0.25 -15.88 6.90
C SER A 210 1.19 -16.22 6.53
N GLU A 211 1.77 -15.47 5.58
CA GLU A 211 3.15 -15.65 5.10
C GLU A 211 4.18 -14.79 5.88
N GLY A 212 3.77 -14.17 6.98
CA GLY A 212 4.66 -13.33 7.79
C GLY A 212 5.07 -12.02 7.11
N VAL A 213 4.25 -11.51 6.19
CA VAL A 213 4.51 -10.30 5.41
C VAL A 213 3.74 -9.13 6.02
N PRO A 214 4.43 -8.05 6.46
CA PRO A 214 3.78 -6.82 6.88
C PRO A 214 2.84 -6.27 5.82
N PHE A 215 1.68 -5.76 6.26
CA PHE A 215 0.65 -5.23 5.37
C PHE A 215 0.28 -3.79 5.74
N ALA A 216 0.27 -2.91 4.75
CA ALA A 216 -0.22 -1.54 4.87
C ALA A 216 -1.40 -1.28 3.93
N ASN A 217 -2.52 -0.80 4.48
CA ASN A 217 -3.69 -0.43 3.68
C ASN A 217 -3.58 1.02 3.21
N GLY A 218 -3.39 1.24 1.92
CA GLY A 218 -3.31 2.58 1.30
C GLY A 218 -4.66 3.14 0.85
N ALA A 219 -5.77 2.42 1.06
CA ALA A 219 -7.12 2.85 0.73
C ALA A 219 -8.01 2.97 1.98
N PRO A 220 -9.20 3.61 1.91
CA PRO A 220 -10.10 3.74 3.05
C PRO A 220 -10.87 2.45 3.39
N ASN A 221 -10.73 1.40 2.60
CA ASN A 221 -11.44 0.12 2.74
C ASN A 221 -11.37 -0.47 4.15
N LEU A 222 -12.44 -1.08 4.60
CA LEU A 222 -12.43 -1.97 5.75
C LEU A 222 -11.58 -3.21 5.39
N THR A 223 -10.38 -3.31 5.95
CA THR A 223 -9.41 -4.36 5.59
C THR A 223 -8.77 -4.98 6.83
N VAL A 224 -7.71 -4.37 7.36
CA VAL A 224 -6.98 -4.89 8.53
C VAL A 224 -7.54 -4.38 9.87
N ASP A 225 -8.41 -3.41 9.86
CA ASP A 225 -9.10 -2.81 11.00
C ASP A 225 -10.34 -3.62 11.43
N ILE A 226 -10.17 -4.94 11.48
CA ILE A 226 -11.16 -5.92 11.98
C ILE A 226 -10.49 -6.85 13.02
N PRO A 227 -11.18 -7.23 14.11
CA PRO A 227 -10.59 -8.03 15.19
C PRO A 227 -9.90 -9.32 14.70
N ALA A 228 -10.51 -10.03 13.75
CA ALA A 228 -9.98 -11.26 13.17
C ALA A 228 -8.55 -11.09 12.62
N LEU A 229 -8.29 -10.04 11.83
CA LEU A 229 -6.98 -9.82 11.22
C LEU A 229 -6.00 -9.11 12.17
N GLU A 230 -6.49 -8.24 13.05
CA GLU A 230 -5.65 -7.62 14.09
C GLU A 230 -5.05 -8.67 15.03
N ASP A 231 -5.89 -9.58 15.54
CA ASP A 231 -5.44 -10.63 16.47
C ASP A 231 -4.59 -11.68 15.74
N TYR A 232 -4.93 -12.00 14.49
CA TYR A 232 -4.09 -12.87 13.66
C TYR A 232 -2.70 -12.28 13.44
N ALA A 233 -2.62 -10.99 13.12
CA ALA A 233 -1.34 -10.29 12.95
C ALA A 233 -0.52 -10.27 14.25
N LYS A 234 -1.16 -10.04 15.42
CA LYS A 234 -0.50 -10.14 16.73
C LYS A 234 0.05 -11.55 16.98
N THR A 235 -0.77 -12.59 16.73
CA THR A 235 -0.37 -13.99 16.89
C THR A 235 0.83 -14.37 16.02
N LYS A 236 0.87 -13.85 14.78
CA LYS A 236 1.97 -14.05 13.83
C LYS A 236 3.15 -13.11 14.04
N ASN A 237 3.03 -12.13 14.94
CA ASN A 237 3.99 -11.04 15.13
C ASN A 237 4.30 -10.28 13.84
N VAL A 238 3.25 -9.99 13.04
CA VAL A 238 3.33 -9.31 11.76
C VAL A 238 2.79 -7.89 11.91
N PRO A 239 3.57 -6.84 11.61
CA PRO A 239 3.07 -5.47 11.62
C PRO A 239 1.99 -5.25 10.55
N ILE A 240 0.92 -4.59 10.95
CA ILE A 240 -0.12 -4.11 10.04
C ILE A 240 -0.34 -2.62 10.27
N GLY A 241 -0.80 -1.90 9.26
CA GLY A 241 -1.03 -0.45 9.33
C GLY A 241 -2.03 0.03 8.29
N GLY A 242 -2.44 1.24 8.43
CA GLY A 242 -3.39 1.96 7.59
C GLY A 242 -4.25 2.84 8.46
N LYS A 243 -5.25 3.46 7.89
CA LYS A 243 -5.66 3.24 6.50
C LYS A 243 -5.56 4.54 5.72
N ASP A 244 -5.59 4.40 4.41
CA ASP A 244 -5.62 5.45 3.41
C ASP A 244 -4.35 6.31 3.33
N PHE A 245 -3.90 6.57 2.12
CA PHE A 245 -2.81 7.50 1.87
C PHE A 245 -3.27 8.93 2.09
N LYS A 246 -2.56 9.67 2.95
CA LYS A 246 -2.90 11.05 3.27
C LYS A 246 -2.21 12.01 2.32
N THR A 247 -2.98 12.57 1.40
CA THR A 247 -2.51 13.54 0.39
C THR A 247 -3.49 14.72 0.29
N GLY A 248 -3.17 15.71 -0.55
CA GLY A 248 -4.06 16.83 -0.89
C GLY A 248 -4.59 17.58 0.34
N GLN A 249 -5.89 17.86 0.33
CA GLN A 249 -6.52 18.64 1.42
C GLN A 249 -6.49 17.95 2.78
N THR A 250 -6.56 16.61 2.84
CA THR A 250 -6.50 15.86 4.10
C THR A 250 -5.13 16.04 4.75
N LEU A 251 -4.05 15.97 3.98
CA LEU A 251 -2.71 16.27 4.47
C LEU A 251 -2.62 17.70 4.99
N MET A 252 -3.09 18.69 4.21
CA MET A 252 -3.05 20.09 4.61
C MET A 252 -3.86 20.34 5.90
N LYS A 253 -5.06 19.79 6.02
CA LYS A 253 -5.86 19.89 7.24
C LYS A 253 -5.16 19.26 8.44
N THR A 254 -4.53 18.10 8.26
CA THR A 254 -3.79 17.41 9.32
C THR A 254 -2.58 18.21 9.81
N VAL A 255 -1.90 18.93 8.93
CA VAL A 255 -0.77 19.79 9.27
C VAL A 255 -1.24 21.07 9.96
N LEU A 256 -2.30 21.72 9.46
CA LEU A 256 -2.74 23.04 9.92
C LEU A 256 -3.59 22.99 11.22
N ALA A 257 -4.46 21.98 11.36
CA ALA A 257 -5.40 21.92 12.47
C ALA A 257 -4.73 21.94 13.86
N PRO A 258 -3.64 21.20 14.13
CA PRO A 258 -2.95 21.29 15.41
C PRO A 258 -2.38 22.67 15.68
N GLY A 259 -1.85 23.33 14.65
CA GLY A 259 -1.33 24.71 14.77
C GLY A 259 -2.41 25.73 15.11
N PHE A 260 -3.56 25.67 14.44
CA PHE A 260 -4.72 26.51 14.75
C PHE A 260 -5.24 26.26 16.16
N LYS A 261 -5.38 24.98 16.54
CA LYS A 261 -5.81 24.61 17.89
C LYS A 261 -4.86 25.13 18.97
N ALA A 262 -3.56 24.96 18.79
CA ALA A 262 -2.55 25.43 19.75
C ALA A 262 -2.52 26.94 19.90
N ARG A 263 -2.93 27.67 18.87
CA ARG A 263 -3.03 29.14 18.86
C ARG A 263 -4.43 29.66 19.16
N MET A 264 -5.38 28.78 19.49
CA MET A 264 -6.80 29.12 19.72
C MET A 264 -7.43 29.93 18.58
N LEU A 265 -7.02 29.63 17.34
CA LEU A 265 -7.55 30.27 16.14
C LEU A 265 -8.75 29.49 15.62
N GLY A 266 -9.85 30.18 15.35
CA GLY A 266 -11.00 29.64 14.66
C GLY A 266 -10.79 29.60 13.14
N LEU A 267 -11.54 28.74 12.47
CA LEU A 267 -11.57 28.65 11.01
C LEU A 267 -12.99 28.94 10.54
N ASN A 268 -13.18 30.02 9.77
CA ASN A 268 -14.49 30.42 9.25
C ASN A 268 -14.93 29.60 8.04
N GLY A 269 -13.99 29.03 7.31
CA GLY A 269 -14.30 28.21 6.17
C GLY A 269 -13.07 27.54 5.59
N TRP A 270 -13.29 26.46 4.83
CA TRP A 270 -12.30 25.76 4.02
C TRP A 270 -12.89 25.46 2.65
N PHE A 271 -12.26 25.98 1.62
CA PHE A 271 -12.67 25.74 0.25
C PHE A 271 -11.54 25.02 -0.50
N SER A 272 -11.85 23.89 -1.10
CA SER A 272 -10.90 23.13 -1.89
C SER A 272 -11.63 22.29 -2.94
N THR A 273 -10.94 21.98 -4.02
CA THR A 273 -11.38 21.05 -5.05
C THR A 273 -10.56 19.78 -4.96
N ASN A 274 -11.19 18.63 -5.22
CA ASN A 274 -10.49 17.39 -5.45
C ASN A 274 -10.29 17.21 -6.95
N ILE A 275 -9.05 16.94 -7.35
CA ILE A 275 -8.75 16.45 -8.69
C ILE A 275 -8.56 14.94 -8.51
N LEU A 276 -9.54 14.17 -8.98
CA LEU A 276 -9.46 12.72 -9.04
C LEU A 276 -8.66 12.36 -10.28
N GLY A 277 -7.54 11.67 -10.05
CA GLY A 277 -6.70 11.21 -11.14
C GLY A 277 -7.01 9.76 -11.49
N ASN A 278 -6.64 9.35 -12.70
CA ASN A 278 -6.70 7.96 -13.09
C ASN A 278 -8.13 7.42 -13.16
N ARG A 279 -8.34 6.20 -12.60
CA ARG A 279 -9.66 5.58 -12.51
C ARG A 279 -10.43 5.91 -11.23
N ASP A 280 -9.91 6.76 -10.36
CA ASP A 280 -10.59 7.10 -9.11
C ASP A 280 -11.95 7.75 -9.36
N GLY A 281 -12.05 8.63 -10.37
CA GLY A 281 -13.33 9.21 -10.75
C GLY A 281 -14.35 8.18 -11.22
N GLU A 282 -13.91 7.22 -12.03
CA GLU A 282 -14.73 6.12 -12.52
C GLU A 282 -15.20 5.19 -11.37
N VAL A 283 -14.30 4.85 -10.47
CA VAL A 283 -14.61 3.98 -9.31
C VAL A 283 -15.54 4.67 -8.33
N LEU A 284 -15.27 5.93 -7.98
CA LEU A 284 -16.04 6.71 -7.01
C LEU A 284 -17.38 7.24 -7.55
N ASP A 285 -17.65 7.07 -8.84
CA ASP A 285 -18.98 7.32 -9.42
C ASP A 285 -20.03 6.26 -8.96
N ASP A 286 -19.60 5.17 -8.33
CA ASP A 286 -20.49 4.27 -7.61
C ASP A 286 -20.76 4.77 -6.18
N PRO A 287 -22.03 4.97 -5.77
CA PRO A 287 -22.37 5.44 -4.43
C PRO A 287 -21.85 4.54 -3.29
N GLY A 288 -21.68 3.24 -3.54
CA GLY A 288 -21.14 2.28 -2.57
C GLY A 288 -19.68 2.52 -2.29
N SER A 289 -18.86 2.77 -3.35
CA SER A 289 -17.45 3.08 -3.23
C SER A 289 -17.23 4.52 -2.73
N PHE A 290 -18.07 5.47 -3.14
CA PHE A 290 -18.00 6.86 -2.67
C PHE A 290 -18.26 7.01 -1.17
N LYS A 291 -19.01 6.09 -0.56
CA LYS A 291 -19.34 6.09 0.86
C LYS A 291 -18.20 5.61 1.75
N THR A 292 -17.22 4.91 1.19
CA THR A 292 -16.07 4.38 1.92
C THR A 292 -15.10 5.48 2.30
#